data_ef1bf7a995e65166bf3b50a47648ada4
#
_entry.id   ef1bf7a995e65166bf3b50a47648ada4
#
_cell.length_a   1.000
_cell.length_b   1.000
_cell.length_c   1.000
_cell.angle_alpha   90.00
_cell.angle_beta   90.00
_cell.angle_gamma   90.00
#
_symmetry.space_group_name_H-M   'P 1'
#
loop_
_entity.id
_entity.type
_entity.pdbx_description
1 polymer ?
#
loop_
_entity_poly.entity_id
_entity_poly.type
_entity_poly.pdbx_seq_one_letter_code
_entity_poly.pdbx_strand_id
1 'polypeptide(L)'
;PSFNYLVNSSHYIDYNYNLQSPNNEIVTQIGGTVRLAKLFDTQFFVDFYKIDHYTYFNSSSLPQQSGSSLNISQIGGESTLKYGKFNLNGKVLFQKALNNENLLPMPDFIGRINLFYQTKAFKKAADIQAGVKVYYFTKFASREYSPILNEYILPSATAYSIGGQPIADVYINMRVKRMYFYVEGQHIN
;
A
#
# COMPACT_ATOMS: atom_id res chain seq x y z
N PRO A 1 10.03 -18.51 -9.04
CA PRO A 1 10.68 -18.15 -10.31
C PRO A 1 10.24 -16.78 -10.80
N SER A 2 11.16 -16.03 -11.41
CA SER A 2 10.81 -14.74 -11.99
C SER A 2 10.05 -14.90 -13.31
N PHE A 3 9.30 -13.88 -13.72
CA PHE A 3 8.60 -13.86 -15.00
C PHE A 3 9.56 -14.14 -16.17
N ASN A 4 10.75 -13.54 -16.17
CA ASN A 4 11.76 -13.78 -17.19
C ASN A 4 12.21 -15.24 -17.27
N TYR A 5 12.33 -15.91 -16.13
CA TYR A 5 12.64 -17.34 -16.12
C TYR A 5 11.55 -18.17 -16.81
N LEU A 6 10.29 -17.87 -16.53
CA LEU A 6 9.14 -18.58 -17.12
C LEU A 6 9.00 -18.33 -18.62
N VAL A 7 9.39 -17.15 -19.11
CA VAL A 7 9.43 -16.85 -20.54
C VAL A 7 10.50 -17.66 -21.26
N ASN A 8 11.69 -17.80 -20.64
CA ASN A 8 12.81 -18.53 -21.22
C ASN A 8 12.69 -20.05 -21.04
N SER A 9 11.85 -20.51 -20.10
CA SER A 9 11.56 -21.92 -19.85
C SER A 9 10.10 -22.20 -20.16
N SER A 10 9.83 -22.97 -21.22
CA SER A 10 8.46 -23.35 -21.57
C SER A 10 7.82 -24.31 -20.57
N HIS A 11 8.61 -24.88 -19.67
CA HIS A 11 8.15 -25.84 -18.67
C HIS A 11 8.60 -25.44 -17.28
N TYR A 12 7.68 -25.52 -16.31
CA TYR A 12 7.96 -25.36 -14.90
C TYR A 12 7.09 -26.32 -14.11
N ILE A 13 7.72 -27.30 -13.46
CA ILE A 13 7.04 -28.44 -12.81
C ILE A 13 6.13 -29.13 -13.85
N ASP A 14 4.81 -29.13 -13.62
CA ASP A 14 3.82 -29.73 -14.53
C ASP A 14 3.17 -28.72 -15.50
N TYR A 15 3.68 -27.48 -15.51
CA TYR A 15 3.15 -26.41 -16.36
C TYR A 15 3.99 -26.21 -17.63
N ASN A 16 3.31 -26.07 -18.75
CA ASN A 16 3.90 -25.65 -20.01
C ASN A 16 3.39 -24.25 -20.35
N TYR A 17 4.23 -23.25 -20.19
CA TYR A 17 3.83 -21.86 -20.39
C TYR A 17 3.84 -21.44 -21.86
N ASN A 18 4.69 -22.03 -22.69
CA ASN A 18 4.81 -21.76 -24.13
C ASN A 18 4.54 -20.28 -24.49
N LEU A 19 5.08 -19.37 -23.69
CA LEU A 19 4.86 -17.95 -23.81
C LEU A 19 5.85 -17.37 -24.83
N GLN A 20 5.36 -16.55 -25.76
CA GLN A 20 6.23 -15.75 -26.64
C GLN A 20 6.98 -14.70 -25.81
N SER A 21 8.15 -14.27 -26.31
CA SER A 21 8.94 -13.22 -25.65
C SER A 21 8.07 -11.97 -25.40
N PRO A 22 7.97 -11.52 -24.15
CA PRO A 22 7.13 -10.37 -23.83
C PRO A 22 7.75 -9.08 -24.35
N ASN A 23 6.90 -8.11 -24.65
CA ASN A 23 7.34 -6.73 -24.85
C ASN A 23 7.84 -6.12 -23.55
N ASN A 24 8.69 -5.10 -23.63
CA ASN A 24 9.11 -4.35 -22.47
C ASN A 24 7.92 -3.64 -21.82
N GLU A 25 7.77 -3.80 -20.52
CA GLU A 25 6.82 -3.03 -19.75
C GLU A 25 7.32 -1.59 -19.64
N ILE A 26 6.47 -0.62 -19.99
CA ILE A 26 6.78 0.81 -19.95
C ILE A 26 5.84 1.49 -18.97
N VAL A 27 6.41 2.12 -17.94
CA VAL A 27 5.65 2.90 -16.96
C VAL A 27 5.88 4.39 -17.22
N THR A 28 4.78 5.11 -17.47
CA THR A 28 4.77 6.57 -17.56
C THR A 28 4.01 7.13 -16.37
N GLN A 29 4.63 8.04 -15.63
CA GLN A 29 4.02 8.73 -14.49
C GLN A 29 3.99 10.23 -14.77
N ILE A 30 2.84 10.85 -14.51
CA ILE A 30 2.66 12.30 -14.49
C ILE A 30 1.96 12.65 -13.18
N GLY A 31 2.52 13.57 -12.41
CA GLY A 31 1.94 13.96 -11.14
C GLY A 31 2.45 15.27 -10.61
N GLY A 32 1.84 15.73 -9.54
CA GLY A 32 2.22 16.96 -8.88
C GLY A 32 1.87 16.93 -7.39
N THR A 33 2.67 17.68 -6.62
CA THR A 33 2.50 17.81 -5.19
C THR A 33 2.47 19.28 -4.79
N VAL A 34 1.51 19.66 -3.94
CA VAL A 34 1.40 20.99 -3.34
C VAL A 34 1.53 20.86 -1.84
N ARG A 35 2.45 21.60 -1.24
CA ARG A 35 2.65 21.66 0.21
C ARG A 35 2.27 23.02 0.77
N LEU A 36 1.39 23.02 1.76
CA LEU A 36 0.93 24.19 2.48
C LEU A 36 1.58 24.25 3.88
N ALA A 37 2.87 24.56 3.91
CA ALA A 37 3.68 24.50 5.14
C ALA A 37 3.21 25.44 6.26
N LYS A 38 2.49 26.52 5.94
CA LYS A 38 1.96 27.48 6.92
C LYS A 38 0.63 27.05 7.55
N LEU A 39 -0.08 26.12 6.92
CA LEU A 39 -1.38 25.65 7.38
C LEU A 39 -1.28 24.16 7.69
N PHE A 40 -1.09 23.82 8.96
CA PHE A 40 -1.13 22.44 9.47
C PHE A 40 -0.15 21.45 8.81
N ASP A 41 0.98 21.91 8.26
CA ASP A 41 1.93 21.06 7.53
C ASP A 41 1.21 20.06 6.60
N THR A 42 0.37 20.63 5.71
CA THR A 42 -0.51 19.86 4.84
C THR A 42 0.13 19.72 3.46
N GLN A 43 0.03 18.51 2.91
CA GLN A 43 0.50 18.18 1.56
C GLN A 43 -0.64 17.48 0.80
N PHE A 44 -0.85 17.89 -0.45
CA PHE A 44 -1.74 17.22 -1.40
C PHE A 44 -0.93 16.75 -2.61
N PHE A 45 -1.32 15.64 -3.16
CA PHE A 45 -0.71 15.10 -4.38
C PHE A 45 -1.76 14.50 -5.30
N VAL A 46 -1.42 14.52 -6.59
CA VAL A 46 -2.18 13.90 -7.67
C VAL A 46 -1.18 13.22 -8.57
N ASP A 47 -1.43 11.95 -8.91
CA ASP A 47 -0.60 11.17 -9.80
C ASP A 47 -1.47 10.42 -10.80
N PHE A 48 -0.97 10.30 -12.02
CA PHE A 48 -1.52 9.47 -13.07
C PHE A 48 -0.43 8.55 -13.60
N TYR A 49 -0.74 7.26 -13.68
CA TYR A 49 0.15 6.23 -14.20
C TYR A 49 -0.45 5.60 -15.44
N LYS A 50 0.38 5.39 -16.45
CA LYS A 50 0.09 4.57 -17.62
C LYS A 50 1.13 3.46 -17.68
N ILE A 51 0.69 2.21 -17.71
CA ILE A 51 1.55 1.02 -17.79
C ILE A 51 1.21 0.30 -19.09
N ASP A 52 2.11 0.33 -20.03
CA ASP A 52 2.00 -0.41 -21.28
C ASP A 52 2.62 -1.79 -21.12
N HIS A 53 1.99 -2.80 -21.72
CA HIS A 53 2.42 -4.21 -21.68
C HIS A 53 2.54 -4.76 -20.26
N TYR A 54 1.59 -4.43 -19.37
CA TYR A 54 1.59 -4.89 -17.99
C TYR A 54 1.63 -6.41 -17.91
N THR A 55 2.59 -6.94 -17.14
CA THR A 55 2.84 -8.38 -17.01
C THR A 55 2.27 -8.91 -15.69
N TYR A 56 1.61 -10.06 -15.73
CA TYR A 56 0.95 -10.63 -14.56
C TYR A 56 0.80 -12.15 -14.70
N PHE A 57 0.57 -12.82 -13.58
CA PHE A 57 0.08 -14.19 -13.55
C PHE A 57 -1.44 -14.19 -13.39
N ASN A 58 -2.13 -14.90 -14.28
CA ASN A 58 -3.58 -15.05 -14.16
C ASN A 58 -3.97 -16.01 -13.00
N SER A 59 -5.27 -16.14 -12.74
CA SER A 59 -5.79 -17.02 -11.68
C SER A 59 -5.47 -18.51 -11.85
N SER A 60 -5.05 -18.92 -13.02
CA SER A 60 -4.57 -20.29 -13.32
C SER A 60 -3.06 -20.41 -13.23
N SER A 61 -2.37 -19.45 -12.62
CA SER A 61 -0.90 -19.42 -12.48
C SER A 61 -0.13 -19.33 -13.80
N LEU A 62 -0.79 -18.90 -14.88
CA LEU A 62 -0.14 -18.74 -16.18
C LEU A 62 0.35 -17.29 -16.35
N PRO A 63 1.59 -17.09 -16.82
CA PRO A 63 2.11 -15.77 -17.12
C PRO A 63 1.40 -15.17 -18.34
N GLN A 64 1.01 -13.91 -18.25
CA GLN A 64 0.32 -13.18 -19.31
C GLN A 64 0.82 -11.73 -19.37
N GLN A 65 0.63 -11.12 -20.53
CA GLN A 65 0.89 -9.71 -20.74
C GLN A 65 -0.35 -9.03 -21.33
N SER A 66 -0.71 -7.88 -20.77
CA SER A 66 -1.85 -7.11 -21.23
C SER A 66 -1.60 -6.56 -22.64
N GLY A 67 -2.55 -6.76 -23.54
CA GLY A 67 -2.52 -6.17 -24.88
C GLY A 67 -2.92 -4.69 -24.90
N SER A 68 -3.43 -4.15 -23.80
CA SER A 68 -3.82 -2.74 -23.64
C SER A 68 -3.16 -2.12 -22.43
N SER A 69 -2.99 -0.79 -22.45
CA SER A 69 -2.40 -0.05 -21.33
C SER A 69 -3.30 -0.14 -20.08
N LEU A 70 -2.69 -0.21 -18.92
CA LEU A 70 -3.34 -0.05 -17.62
C LEU A 70 -3.15 1.40 -17.16
N ASN A 71 -4.24 2.11 -16.92
CA ASN A 71 -4.23 3.50 -16.47
C ASN A 71 -4.73 3.58 -15.03
N ILE A 72 -4.00 4.30 -14.18
CA ILE A 72 -4.32 4.46 -12.76
C ILE A 72 -4.28 5.94 -12.43
N SER A 73 -5.30 6.42 -11.72
CA SER A 73 -5.30 7.75 -11.12
C SER A 73 -5.21 7.65 -9.62
N GLN A 74 -4.47 8.57 -9.01
CA GLN A 74 -4.34 8.68 -7.56
C GLN A 74 -4.48 10.14 -7.14
N ILE A 75 -5.20 10.38 -6.06
CA ILE A 75 -5.26 11.66 -5.37
C ILE A 75 -5.18 11.43 -3.87
N GLY A 76 -4.38 12.19 -3.19
CA GLY A 76 -4.25 12.03 -1.76
C GLY A 76 -3.75 13.26 -1.05
N GLY A 77 -3.72 13.15 0.27
CA GLY A 77 -3.19 14.20 1.12
C GLY A 77 -2.76 13.68 2.47
N GLU A 78 -1.85 14.42 3.07
CA GLU A 78 -1.37 14.20 4.43
C GLU A 78 -1.35 15.52 5.17
N SER A 79 -1.79 15.50 6.43
CA SER A 79 -1.78 16.69 7.28
C SER A 79 -1.37 16.34 8.70
N THR A 80 -0.65 17.25 9.36
CA THR A 80 -0.28 17.13 10.77
C THR A 80 -0.78 18.34 11.53
N LEU A 81 -1.75 18.12 12.42
CA LEU A 81 -2.30 19.12 13.32
C LEU A 81 -1.61 18.99 14.68
N LYS A 82 -1.21 20.13 15.27
CA LYS A 82 -0.59 20.17 16.59
C LYS A 82 -1.38 21.12 17.48
N TYR A 83 -1.87 20.61 18.60
CA TYR A 83 -2.54 21.39 19.61
C TYR A 83 -2.00 21.07 21.00
N GLY A 84 -1.16 21.96 21.51
CA GLY A 84 -0.47 21.75 22.78
C GLY A 84 0.42 20.49 22.75
N LYS A 85 0.04 19.51 23.55
CA LYS A 85 0.73 18.21 23.65
C LYS A 85 0.09 17.12 22.77
N PHE A 86 -1.05 17.43 22.15
CA PHE A 86 -1.74 16.51 21.26
C PHE A 86 -1.34 16.76 19.81
N ASN A 87 -1.14 15.70 19.10
CA ASN A 87 -0.81 15.72 17.68
C ASN A 87 -1.73 14.74 16.95
N LEU A 88 -2.24 15.18 15.81
CA LEU A 88 -3.04 14.37 14.90
C LEU A 88 -2.36 14.36 13.54
N ASN A 89 -1.91 13.20 13.10
CA ASN A 89 -1.43 13.00 11.73
C ASN A 89 -2.44 12.15 10.98
N GLY A 90 -2.88 12.63 9.83
CA GLY A 90 -3.81 11.94 8.95
C GLY A 90 -3.25 11.86 7.54
N LYS A 91 -3.42 10.70 6.89
CA LYS A 91 -3.11 10.48 5.48
C LYS A 91 -4.27 9.75 4.80
N VAL A 92 -4.67 10.25 3.65
CA VAL A 92 -5.71 9.63 2.82
C VAL A 92 -5.21 9.50 1.39
N LEU A 93 -5.61 8.42 0.74
CA LEU A 93 -5.34 8.14 -0.65
C LEU A 93 -6.61 7.60 -1.29
N PHE A 94 -7.05 8.21 -2.36
CA PHE A 94 -8.01 7.67 -3.31
C PHE A 94 -7.27 7.26 -4.56
N GLN A 95 -7.54 6.08 -5.04
CA GLN A 95 -6.92 5.53 -6.24
C GLN A 95 -7.91 4.71 -7.02
N LYS A 96 -7.76 4.70 -8.35
CA LYS A 96 -8.61 3.90 -9.21
C LYS A 96 -7.89 3.51 -10.50
N ALA A 97 -8.02 2.24 -10.87
CA ALA A 97 -7.72 1.81 -12.23
C ALA A 97 -8.86 2.30 -13.15
N LEU A 98 -8.52 3.09 -14.17
CA LEU A 98 -9.49 3.67 -15.08
C LEU A 98 -9.92 2.68 -16.17
N ASN A 99 -9.11 1.64 -16.38
CA ASN A 99 -9.36 0.53 -17.29
C ASN A 99 -8.64 -0.71 -16.78
N ASN A 100 -9.05 -1.90 -17.22
CA ASN A 100 -8.43 -3.19 -16.84
C ASN A 100 -8.27 -3.36 -15.31
N GLU A 101 -9.22 -2.87 -14.53
CA GLU A 101 -9.17 -2.88 -13.06
C GLU A 101 -8.99 -4.30 -12.46
N ASN A 102 -9.48 -5.31 -13.17
CA ASN A 102 -9.33 -6.72 -12.80
C ASN A 102 -7.88 -7.22 -12.88
N LEU A 103 -7.00 -6.55 -13.63
CA LEU A 103 -5.58 -6.91 -13.72
C LEU A 103 -4.75 -6.36 -12.56
N LEU A 104 -5.24 -5.32 -11.89
CA LEU A 104 -4.58 -4.72 -10.73
C LEU A 104 -5.60 -4.49 -9.61
N PRO A 105 -6.05 -5.56 -8.93
CA PRO A 105 -6.95 -5.42 -7.80
C PRO A 105 -6.30 -4.62 -6.69
N MET A 106 -6.92 -3.50 -6.32
CA MET A 106 -6.45 -2.59 -5.27
C MET A 106 -7.63 -1.94 -4.56
N PRO A 107 -7.48 -1.49 -3.29
CA PRO A 107 -8.53 -0.72 -2.62
C PRO A 107 -8.64 0.67 -3.25
N ASP A 108 -9.88 1.15 -3.46
CA ASP A 108 -10.13 2.50 -3.98
C ASP A 108 -9.78 3.60 -2.98
N PHE A 109 -9.88 3.30 -1.68
CA PHE A 109 -9.56 4.24 -0.62
C PHE A 109 -8.65 3.59 0.42
N ILE A 110 -7.63 4.34 0.86
CA ILE A 110 -6.74 4.00 1.99
C ILE A 110 -6.66 5.21 2.90
N GLY A 111 -6.89 5.00 4.19
CA GLY A 111 -6.78 6.04 5.21
C GLY A 111 -5.93 5.59 6.39
N ARG A 112 -5.19 6.52 6.96
CA ARG A 112 -4.45 6.33 8.22
C ARG A 112 -4.63 7.57 9.07
N ILE A 113 -4.96 7.37 10.35
CA ILE A 113 -5.00 8.41 11.37
C ILE A 113 -4.11 7.98 12.53
N ASN A 114 -3.30 8.88 13.03
CA ASN A 114 -2.47 8.69 14.23
C ASN A 114 -2.70 9.88 15.17
N LEU A 115 -3.39 9.63 16.27
CA LEU A 115 -3.61 10.59 17.36
C LEU A 115 -2.66 10.24 18.49
N PHE A 116 -1.80 11.16 18.90
CA PHE A 116 -0.85 10.92 19.97
C PHE A 116 -0.64 12.13 20.88
N TYR A 117 -0.39 11.81 22.12
CA TYR A 117 0.00 12.75 23.16
C TYR A 117 1.52 12.66 23.35
N GLN A 118 2.19 13.81 23.37
CA GLN A 118 3.65 13.89 23.57
C GLN A 118 3.97 14.84 24.72
N THR A 119 4.79 14.36 25.65
CA THR A 119 5.19 15.17 26.81
C THR A 119 6.57 14.80 27.31
N LYS A 120 7.16 15.73 28.07
CA LYS A 120 8.37 15.48 28.86
C LYS A 120 8.00 15.15 30.28
N ALA A 121 8.47 14.03 30.80
CA ALA A 121 8.24 13.56 32.15
C ALA A 121 9.55 13.55 32.96
N PHE A 122 9.45 13.29 34.26
CA PHE A 122 10.59 13.16 35.20
C PHE A 122 11.56 14.36 35.12
N LYS A 123 11.04 15.58 35.32
CA LYS A 123 11.82 16.84 35.21
C LYS A 123 12.55 16.97 33.84
N LYS A 124 11.89 16.56 32.75
CA LYS A 124 12.42 16.55 31.37
C LYS A 124 13.48 15.47 31.09
N ALA A 125 13.65 14.48 31.98
CA ALA A 125 14.60 13.39 31.79
C ALA A 125 14.07 12.33 30.80
N ALA A 126 12.77 12.26 30.56
CA ALA A 126 12.14 11.34 29.61
C ALA A 126 11.21 12.10 28.66
N ASP A 127 11.28 11.76 27.36
CA ASP A 127 10.27 12.11 26.37
C ASP A 127 9.31 10.91 26.24
N ILE A 128 8.03 11.16 26.41
CA ILE A 128 6.99 10.12 26.33
C ILE A 128 6.01 10.50 25.22
N GLN A 129 5.68 9.51 24.39
CA GLN A 129 4.67 9.60 23.36
C GLN A 129 3.74 8.39 23.50
N ALA A 130 2.45 8.63 23.65
CA ALA A 130 1.42 7.59 23.68
C ALA A 130 0.34 7.91 22.66
N GLY A 131 -0.11 6.93 21.92
CA GLY A 131 -1.05 7.19 20.83
C GLY A 131 -1.82 5.98 20.35
N VAL A 132 -2.75 6.29 19.46
CA VAL A 132 -3.60 5.32 18.74
C VAL A 132 -3.43 5.57 17.25
N LYS A 133 -3.18 4.50 16.52
CA LYS A 133 -3.16 4.49 15.05
C LYS A 133 -4.40 3.74 14.56
N VAL A 134 -5.07 4.28 13.57
CA VAL A 134 -6.17 3.61 12.90
C VAL A 134 -5.86 3.57 11.41
N TYR A 135 -5.95 2.39 10.83
CA TYR A 135 -5.83 2.14 9.40
C TYR A 135 -7.18 1.67 8.86
N TYR A 136 -7.49 2.11 7.67
CA TYR A 136 -8.66 1.65 6.96
C TYR A 136 -8.37 1.59 5.47
N PHE A 137 -8.88 0.57 4.81
CA PHE A 137 -8.94 0.50 3.35
C PHE A 137 -10.23 -0.18 2.90
N THR A 138 -10.73 0.25 1.75
CA THR A 138 -11.95 -0.32 1.16
C THR A 138 -11.74 -1.79 0.80
N LYS A 139 -12.82 -2.54 0.83
CA LYS A 139 -12.84 -3.97 0.52
C LYS A 139 -12.47 -4.21 -0.95
N PHE A 140 -11.56 -5.15 -1.20
CA PHE A 140 -11.18 -5.59 -2.53
C PHE A 140 -10.74 -7.06 -2.53
N ALA A 141 -10.82 -7.74 -3.68
CA ALA A 141 -10.28 -9.09 -3.84
C ALA A 141 -8.76 -8.99 -4.04
N SER A 142 -7.98 -9.40 -3.03
CA SER A 142 -6.52 -9.32 -3.14
C SER A 142 -5.96 -10.41 -4.03
N ARG A 143 -4.74 -10.19 -4.53
CA ARG A 143 -3.99 -11.25 -5.22
C ARG A 143 -3.74 -12.42 -4.28
N GLU A 144 -3.73 -13.62 -4.84
CA GLU A 144 -3.42 -14.86 -4.12
C GLU A 144 -1.93 -15.19 -4.28
N TYR A 145 -1.31 -15.70 -3.23
CA TYR A 145 0.08 -16.12 -3.30
C TYR A 145 0.16 -17.56 -3.79
N SER A 146 0.94 -17.80 -4.85
CA SER A 146 1.24 -19.13 -5.37
C SER A 146 2.62 -19.60 -4.84
N PRO A 147 2.66 -20.56 -3.90
CA PRO A 147 3.94 -21.06 -3.36
C PRO A 147 4.82 -21.73 -4.41
N ILE A 148 4.22 -22.35 -5.43
CA ILE A 148 4.94 -23.03 -6.51
C ILE A 148 5.70 -22.02 -7.36
N LEU A 149 5.08 -20.88 -7.68
CA LEU A 149 5.70 -19.84 -8.47
C LEU A 149 6.56 -18.89 -7.62
N ASN A 150 6.31 -18.85 -6.31
CA ASN A 150 6.84 -17.84 -5.41
C ASN A 150 6.44 -16.41 -5.86
N GLU A 151 5.21 -16.26 -6.40
CA GLU A 151 4.67 -15.04 -7.00
C GLU A 151 3.20 -14.84 -6.65
N TYR A 152 2.74 -13.60 -6.78
CA TYR A 152 1.33 -13.27 -6.63
C TYR A 152 0.59 -13.37 -7.95
N ILE A 153 -0.51 -14.15 -7.95
CA ILE A 153 -1.40 -14.37 -9.09
C ILE A 153 -2.69 -13.55 -8.94
N LEU A 154 -3.41 -13.35 -10.03
CA LEU A 154 -4.72 -12.71 -9.97
C LEU A 154 -5.70 -13.54 -9.14
N PRO A 155 -6.63 -12.87 -8.42
CA PRO A 155 -7.60 -13.58 -7.60
C PRO A 155 -8.48 -14.51 -8.45
N SER A 156 -8.76 -15.67 -7.90
CA SER A 156 -9.77 -16.59 -8.46
C SER A 156 -11.19 -16.06 -8.23
N ALA A 157 -12.18 -16.63 -8.90
CA ALA A 157 -13.59 -16.27 -8.70
C ALA A 157 -14.07 -16.51 -7.26
N THR A 158 -13.36 -17.37 -6.51
CA THR A 158 -13.66 -17.72 -5.12
C THR A 158 -12.72 -17.02 -4.12
N ALA A 159 -11.87 -16.10 -4.59
CA ALA A 159 -10.92 -15.38 -3.75
C ALA A 159 -11.60 -14.59 -2.64
N TYR A 160 -11.01 -14.61 -1.47
CA TYR A 160 -11.49 -13.80 -0.35
C TYR A 160 -11.21 -12.33 -0.58
N SER A 161 -12.20 -11.50 -0.30
CA SER A 161 -12.01 -10.06 -0.23
C SER A 161 -11.46 -9.67 1.13
N ILE A 162 -10.48 -8.78 1.14
CA ILE A 162 -9.88 -8.21 2.35
C ILE A 162 -10.22 -6.72 2.48
N GLY A 163 -10.12 -6.17 3.69
CA GLY A 163 -10.44 -4.77 3.98
C GLY A 163 -11.89 -4.51 4.34
N GLY A 164 -12.28 -3.24 4.38
CA GLY A 164 -13.61 -2.80 4.76
C GLY A 164 -13.82 -2.74 6.29
N GLN A 165 -12.80 -3.04 7.08
CA GLN A 165 -12.80 -2.93 8.55
C GLN A 165 -11.63 -2.03 8.98
N PRO A 166 -11.83 -1.16 9.99
CA PRO A 166 -10.73 -0.42 10.57
C PRO A 166 -9.82 -1.36 11.37
N ILE A 167 -8.53 -1.07 11.36
CA ILE A 167 -7.52 -1.77 12.16
C ILE A 167 -6.96 -0.74 13.14
N ALA A 168 -7.02 -1.02 14.43
CA ALA A 168 -6.56 -0.11 15.47
C ALA A 168 -5.36 -0.68 16.24
N ASP A 169 -4.34 0.14 16.39
CA ASP A 169 -3.15 -0.14 17.19
C ASP A 169 -2.99 0.92 18.27
N VAL A 170 -2.50 0.53 19.42
CA VAL A 170 -2.10 1.45 20.52
C VAL A 170 -0.63 1.33 20.78
N TYR A 171 0.02 2.42 21.16
CA TYR A 171 1.45 2.40 21.41
C TYR A 171 1.88 3.40 22.48
N ILE A 172 3.00 3.06 23.15
CA ILE A 172 3.73 3.96 24.05
C ILE A 172 5.20 3.89 23.67
N ASN A 173 5.78 5.04 23.37
CA ASN A 173 7.21 5.23 23.15
C ASN A 173 7.77 6.08 24.27
N MET A 174 8.92 5.71 24.80
CA MET A 174 9.63 6.47 25.81
C MET A 174 11.11 6.54 25.48
N ARG A 175 11.66 7.75 25.49
CA ARG A 175 13.10 7.99 25.34
C ARG A 175 13.65 8.55 26.66
N VAL A 176 14.62 7.85 27.26
CA VAL A 176 15.35 8.28 28.45
C VAL A 176 16.84 8.36 28.09
N LYS A 177 17.39 9.58 27.98
CA LYS A 177 18.77 9.80 27.54
C LYS A 177 19.05 9.12 26.19
N ARG A 178 19.82 8.02 26.17
CA ARG A 178 20.18 7.25 24.97
C ARG A 178 19.35 5.97 24.81
N MET A 179 18.48 5.65 25.76
CA MET A 179 17.64 4.45 25.72
C MET A 179 16.27 4.76 25.14
N TYR A 180 15.76 3.84 24.32
CA TYR A 180 14.43 3.88 23.75
C TYR A 180 13.66 2.64 24.19
N PHE A 181 12.45 2.86 24.67
CA PHE A 181 11.49 1.81 25.02
C PHE A 181 10.26 2.02 24.20
N TYR A 182 9.70 0.96 23.65
CA TYR A 182 8.41 0.99 22.99
C TYR A 182 7.59 -0.25 23.36
N VAL A 183 6.29 -0.04 23.44
CA VAL A 183 5.31 -1.11 23.61
C VAL A 183 4.19 -0.80 22.64
N GLU A 184 3.75 -1.78 21.88
CA GLU A 184 2.70 -1.66 20.88
C GLU A 184 1.74 -2.84 20.99
N GLY A 185 0.43 -2.56 21.06
CA GLY A 185 -0.65 -3.52 20.92
C GLY A 185 -1.24 -3.35 19.52
N GLN A 186 -1.15 -4.39 18.69
CA GLN A 186 -1.64 -4.36 17.31
C GLN A 186 -2.98 -5.09 17.22
N HIS A 187 -3.85 -4.63 16.28
CA HIS A 187 -5.16 -5.25 16.00
C HIS A 187 -6.00 -5.42 17.27
N ILE A 188 -6.17 -4.34 18.04
CA ILE A 188 -6.88 -4.39 19.34
C ILE A 188 -8.42 -4.39 19.19
N ASN A 189 -8.94 -4.34 17.98
CA ASN A 189 -10.37 -4.35 17.63
C ASN A 189 -10.78 -5.59 16.85
#